data_8f82a5f5cde6bc16a3de69a59ceca590
#
_entry.id   8f82a5f5cde6bc16a3de69a59ceca590
#
_cell.length_a   1.000
_cell.length_b   1.000
_cell.length_c   1.000
_cell.angle_alpha   90.00
_cell.angle_beta   90.00
_cell.angle_gamma   90.00
#
_symmetry.space_group_name_H-M   'P 1'
#
loop_
_entity.id
_entity.type
_entity.pdbx_description
1 polymer ?
#
loop_
_entity_poly.entity_id
_entity_poly.type
_entity_poly.pdbx_seq_one_letter_code
_entity_poly.pdbx_strand_id
1 'polypeptide(L)'
;MYSLISKILRAGATLLSAFCLISLVLPTHVAAKDLVSARSYWEDAQGQSTFDDAQTQSYTSYDGILAKGYSDSVFWLRLRVEPVAAAQASEKLVLRVRPSFLDQVVLFDPADTTRTGPVNAGDMTAWAESEYQSLNHGFLIASLPQARDVYLRVSSTSTLMIHVEVLTQLDASRLDHTQELIYSVGTGLIVMFLAWVFVSWLNDRDHVNRAFVIKQLASILYTVGYFGYFRVFFGESVSPTGINLLFNIVVIAATGLAFWYETHFLRDYELPAWLMRVVRSFYVSAFVAMALLFSGYTRLALQFNMVVIGVGSAFLLIAVLVFLRNPPNKQTAGVPFRFNRSTVTVYYLSLTFALWVAVWPSLGFDVATEYSLHNLVLNGFFSGLLMTILLQVRVRRFELSRREVSNALYLSQQQVAFERQRRDEQTHFLHMLMHELKTPLAVIDMALHTHTDPEKSAAYASRAVVDMKAILERCIDADQIEEGALEAKVERVDVVRLLNELIFSQNIQAERLSLQMPEVPEVLTDRQYLRIILGNLLDNALRYSDGRTPVDIQVVPSDGPDGAPGVAVTFSNRPGLAAWPEPSKVFQKYYRSTGAQSQSGTGLGLFLVSSLANRIGAYCRYAPDEKRVRFVLWLPI
;
A
#
# COMPACT_ATOMS: atom_id res chain seq x y z
N MET A 1 9.78 2.04 6.68
CA MET A 1 9.03 2.69 5.60
C MET A 1 7.59 3.07 6.00
N TYR A 2 6.77 2.18 6.56
CA TYR A 2 5.38 2.48 7.00
C TYR A 2 5.25 3.60 8.05
N SER A 3 6.15 3.67 9.04
CA SER A 3 6.18 4.72 10.06
C SER A 3 6.48 6.10 9.45
N LEU A 4 7.34 6.15 8.43
CA LEU A 4 7.69 7.38 7.73
C LEU A 4 6.51 7.88 6.88
N ILE A 5 5.83 7.00 6.15
CA ILE A 5 4.65 7.34 5.33
C ILE A 5 3.49 7.84 6.21
N SER A 6 3.24 7.19 7.35
CA SER A 6 2.22 7.65 8.31
C SER A 6 2.56 9.03 8.91
N LYS A 7 3.83 9.31 9.18
CA LYS A 7 4.28 10.63 9.64
C LYS A 7 4.14 11.69 8.56
N ILE A 8 4.49 11.36 7.31
CA ILE A 8 4.33 12.26 6.15
C ILE A 8 2.85 12.57 5.89
N LEU A 9 1.95 11.56 6.00
CA LEU A 9 0.49 11.74 5.87
C LEU A 9 -0.06 12.70 6.94
N ARG A 10 0.34 12.53 8.20
CA ARG A 10 -0.09 13.43 9.29
C ARG A 10 0.50 14.83 9.12
N ALA A 11 1.77 14.94 8.75
CA ALA A 11 2.40 16.21 8.48
C ALA A 11 1.74 16.92 7.28
N GLY A 12 1.41 16.21 6.19
CA GLY A 12 0.69 16.73 5.05
C GLY A 12 -0.73 17.22 5.40
N ALA A 13 -1.47 16.47 6.21
CA ALA A 13 -2.79 16.90 6.70
C ALA A 13 -2.71 18.13 7.62
N THR A 14 -1.69 18.20 8.47
CA THR A 14 -1.46 19.35 9.36
C THR A 14 -1.03 20.60 8.57
N LEU A 15 -0.14 20.44 7.58
CA LEU A 15 0.27 21.52 6.68
C LEU A 15 -0.90 22.02 5.82
N LEU A 16 -1.76 21.10 5.35
CA LEU A 16 -2.97 21.46 4.61
C LEU A 16 -3.96 22.25 5.48
N SER A 17 -4.20 21.80 6.71
CA SER A 17 -5.06 22.51 7.66
C SER A 17 -4.48 23.89 7.98
N ALA A 18 -3.17 23.99 8.14
CA ALA A 18 -2.47 25.25 8.34
C ALA A 18 -2.57 26.15 7.09
N PHE A 19 -2.39 25.59 5.88
CA PHE A 19 -2.53 26.34 4.63
C PHE A 19 -3.97 26.84 4.41
N CYS A 20 -4.99 25.99 4.65
CA CYS A 20 -6.40 26.41 4.59
C CYS A 20 -6.72 27.49 5.62
N LEU A 21 -6.20 27.38 6.84
CA LEU A 21 -6.32 28.40 7.88
C LEU A 21 -5.61 29.70 7.46
N ILE A 22 -4.39 29.61 6.96
CA ILE A 22 -3.61 30.76 6.47
C ILE A 22 -4.33 31.40 5.28
N SER A 23 -4.84 30.63 4.32
CA SER A 23 -5.56 31.15 3.15
C SER A 23 -6.91 31.82 3.52
N LEU A 24 -7.54 31.36 4.60
CA LEU A 24 -8.78 31.94 5.14
C LEU A 24 -8.54 33.20 6.00
N VAL A 25 -7.40 33.27 6.68
CA VAL A 25 -7.10 34.35 7.64
C VAL A 25 -6.35 35.52 7.01
N LEU A 26 -5.48 35.24 6.00
CA LEU A 26 -4.65 36.29 5.38
C LEU A 26 -5.41 37.37 4.63
N PRO A 27 -6.54 37.15 3.93
CA PRO A 27 -7.26 38.23 3.25
C PRO A 27 -7.92 39.26 4.21
N THR A 28 -8.12 38.91 5.49
CA THR A 28 -8.92 39.73 6.42
C THR A 28 -8.12 40.79 7.16
N HIS A 29 -6.79 40.85 7.04
CA HIS A 29 -5.98 41.75 7.89
C HIS A 29 -5.15 42.82 7.18
N VAL A 30 -5.10 42.83 5.84
CA VAL A 30 -4.44 43.95 5.12
C VAL A 30 -5.48 44.63 4.21
N ALA A 31 -6.39 45.35 4.81
CA ALA A 31 -7.24 46.30 4.06
C ALA A 31 -6.37 47.52 3.67
N ALA A 32 -5.51 47.32 2.66
CA ALA A 32 -4.88 48.45 2.01
C ALA A 32 -5.98 49.33 1.41
N LYS A 33 -5.92 50.61 1.69
CA LYS A 33 -6.92 51.56 1.17
C LYS A 33 -6.65 51.80 -0.31
N ASP A 34 -7.52 51.28 -1.15
CA ASP A 34 -7.48 51.60 -2.58
C ASP A 34 -7.86 53.08 -2.78
N LEU A 35 -7.02 53.80 -3.49
CA LEU A 35 -7.18 55.22 -3.78
C LEU A 35 -8.00 55.48 -5.06
N VAL A 36 -8.51 54.45 -5.73
CA VAL A 36 -9.41 54.58 -6.89
C VAL A 36 -10.85 54.71 -6.42
N SER A 37 -11.44 55.91 -6.54
CA SER A 37 -12.84 56.18 -6.16
C SER A 37 -13.86 55.80 -7.23
N ALA A 38 -13.48 55.83 -8.50
CA ALA A 38 -14.36 55.45 -9.61
C ALA A 38 -13.57 54.78 -10.73
N ARG A 39 -14.18 53.75 -11.31
CA ARG A 39 -13.66 53.02 -12.46
C ARG A 39 -14.67 53.03 -13.58
N SER A 40 -14.20 53.29 -14.78
CA SER A 40 -15.03 53.25 -15.98
C SER A 40 -14.22 52.80 -17.19
N TYR A 41 -14.87 52.24 -18.16
CA TYR A 41 -14.23 51.72 -19.38
C TYR A 41 -14.95 52.19 -20.63
N TRP A 42 -14.20 52.28 -21.72
CA TRP A 42 -14.72 52.44 -23.07
C TRP A 42 -14.06 51.40 -23.99
N GLU A 43 -14.82 50.79 -24.89
CA GLU A 43 -14.36 49.78 -25.81
C GLU A 43 -14.09 50.41 -27.19
N ASP A 44 -12.83 50.39 -27.62
CA ASP A 44 -12.40 50.76 -28.96
C ASP A 44 -12.34 49.50 -29.85
N ALA A 45 -13.42 49.26 -30.58
CA ALA A 45 -13.57 48.04 -31.41
C ALA A 45 -12.56 47.96 -32.54
N GLN A 46 -11.98 49.07 -32.99
CA GLN A 46 -10.98 49.11 -34.09
C GLN A 46 -9.56 49.18 -33.54
N GLY A 47 -9.37 49.56 -32.29
CA GLY A 47 -8.06 49.70 -31.64
C GLY A 47 -7.17 50.82 -32.19
N GLN A 48 -7.74 51.74 -32.95
CA GLN A 48 -7.02 52.80 -33.65
C GLN A 48 -7.08 54.15 -32.97
N SER A 49 -7.91 54.31 -31.91
CA SER A 49 -8.11 55.54 -31.22
C SER A 49 -6.86 56.02 -30.50
N THR A 50 -6.59 57.32 -30.60
CA THR A 50 -5.52 57.98 -29.87
C THR A 50 -5.97 58.30 -28.44
N PHE A 51 -5.03 58.80 -27.62
CA PHE A 51 -5.35 59.24 -26.26
C PHE A 51 -6.34 60.44 -26.26
N ASP A 52 -6.18 61.36 -27.18
CA ASP A 52 -7.06 62.54 -27.31
C ASP A 52 -8.49 62.10 -27.68
N ASP A 53 -8.64 61.13 -28.56
CA ASP A 53 -9.94 60.57 -28.88
C ASP A 53 -10.58 59.89 -27.65
N ALA A 54 -9.81 59.13 -26.90
CA ALA A 54 -10.27 58.43 -25.71
C ALA A 54 -10.76 59.40 -24.61
N GLN A 55 -10.16 60.55 -24.45
CA GLN A 55 -10.60 61.55 -23.46
C GLN A 55 -12.01 62.08 -23.71
N THR A 56 -12.45 62.09 -24.94
CA THR A 56 -13.74 62.66 -25.36
C THR A 56 -14.89 61.66 -25.38
N GLN A 57 -14.59 60.36 -25.18
CA GLN A 57 -15.58 59.26 -25.27
C GLN A 57 -16.46 59.16 -24.01
N SER A 58 -17.61 58.50 -24.19
CA SER A 58 -18.49 58.13 -23.09
C SER A 58 -18.04 56.85 -22.42
N TYR A 59 -17.72 56.89 -21.13
CA TYR A 59 -17.26 55.75 -20.36
C TYR A 59 -18.40 55.11 -19.58
N THR A 60 -18.44 53.79 -19.56
CA THR A 60 -19.38 52.98 -18.76
C THR A 60 -18.73 52.65 -17.42
N SER A 61 -19.39 52.91 -16.30
CA SER A 61 -18.90 52.56 -14.97
C SER A 61 -18.89 51.05 -14.74
N TYR A 62 -17.90 50.58 -13.98
CA TYR A 62 -17.82 49.21 -13.50
C TYR A 62 -17.25 49.18 -12.09
N ASP A 63 -17.57 48.12 -11.35
CA ASP A 63 -17.05 47.87 -10.00
C ASP A 63 -16.18 46.62 -9.96
N GLY A 64 -15.08 46.67 -9.19
CA GLY A 64 -14.20 45.52 -8.97
C GLY A 64 -13.42 45.11 -10.21
N ILE A 65 -13.78 43.99 -10.85
CA ILE A 65 -13.07 43.42 -11.99
C ILE A 65 -13.86 43.61 -13.27
N LEU A 66 -13.20 44.16 -14.29
CA LEU A 66 -13.74 44.19 -15.65
C LEU A 66 -13.44 42.87 -16.36
N ALA A 67 -14.46 42.10 -16.73
CA ALA A 67 -14.35 40.86 -17.49
C ALA A 67 -15.04 41.02 -18.87
N LYS A 68 -14.27 40.93 -19.96
CA LYS A 68 -14.75 41.07 -21.34
C LYS A 68 -14.45 39.84 -22.20
N GLY A 69 -13.85 38.81 -21.60
CA GLY A 69 -13.49 37.57 -22.29
C GLY A 69 -12.45 37.77 -23.39
N TYR A 70 -12.56 37.03 -24.46
CA TYR A 70 -11.65 37.09 -25.60
C TYR A 70 -12.17 38.13 -26.61
N SER A 71 -11.48 39.25 -26.77
CA SER A 71 -11.88 40.35 -27.66
C SER A 71 -10.71 40.84 -28.50
N ASP A 72 -11.01 41.34 -29.73
CA ASP A 72 -10.04 42.06 -30.57
C ASP A 72 -9.98 43.52 -30.21
N SER A 73 -10.96 44.02 -29.45
CA SER A 73 -11.09 45.42 -29.08
C SER A 73 -9.97 45.83 -28.13
N VAL A 74 -9.59 47.08 -28.20
CA VAL A 74 -8.78 47.76 -27.19
C VAL A 74 -9.72 48.38 -26.16
N PHE A 75 -9.38 48.23 -24.91
CA PHE A 75 -10.18 48.81 -23.81
C PHE A 75 -9.43 49.98 -23.17
N TRP A 76 -10.10 51.11 -23.11
CA TRP A 76 -9.63 52.26 -22.40
C TRP A 76 -10.30 52.30 -21.03
N LEU A 77 -9.51 52.33 -19.96
CA LEU A 77 -9.97 52.42 -18.59
C LEU A 77 -9.71 53.86 -18.09
N ARG A 78 -10.70 54.51 -17.50
CA ARG A 78 -10.57 55.77 -16.81
C ARG A 78 -10.74 55.55 -15.32
N LEU A 79 -9.72 55.91 -14.55
CA LEU A 79 -9.59 55.67 -13.12
C LEU A 79 -9.53 57.04 -12.40
N ARG A 80 -10.46 57.26 -11.48
CA ARG A 80 -10.44 58.46 -10.62
C ARG A 80 -9.57 58.18 -9.41
N VAL A 81 -8.39 58.76 -9.36
CA VAL A 81 -7.42 58.62 -8.26
C VAL A 81 -7.59 59.75 -7.25
N GLU A 82 -7.85 59.39 -6.02
CA GLU A 82 -8.03 60.35 -4.91
C GLU A 82 -6.69 60.85 -4.37
N PRO A 83 -6.65 62.09 -3.83
CA PRO A 83 -5.44 62.63 -3.24
C PRO A 83 -5.07 61.91 -1.93
N VAL A 84 -3.80 61.87 -1.65
CA VAL A 84 -3.26 61.35 -0.39
C VAL A 84 -3.05 62.52 0.59
N ALA A 85 -3.13 62.24 1.89
CA ALA A 85 -2.91 63.26 2.93
C ALA A 85 -1.55 63.95 2.74
N ALA A 86 -1.50 65.26 3.01
CA ALA A 86 -0.34 66.13 2.74
C ALA A 86 1.01 65.61 3.29
N ALA A 87 0.98 64.79 4.36
CA ALA A 87 2.17 64.16 4.94
C ALA A 87 2.81 63.08 4.04
N GLN A 88 2.04 62.53 3.08
CA GLN A 88 2.48 61.47 2.15
C GLN A 88 2.57 61.99 0.70
N ALA A 89 2.36 63.27 0.47
CA ALA A 89 2.30 63.86 -0.87
C ALA A 89 3.63 63.86 -1.64
N SER A 90 4.75 63.52 -0.99
CA SER A 90 6.07 63.40 -1.64
C SER A 90 6.40 61.99 -2.12
N GLU A 91 5.59 61.02 -1.78
CA GLU A 91 5.83 59.61 -2.17
C GLU A 91 5.10 59.29 -3.47
N LYS A 92 5.74 58.50 -4.34
CA LYS A 92 5.06 57.92 -5.51
C LYS A 92 4.03 56.90 -5.07
N LEU A 93 2.92 56.81 -5.80
CA LEU A 93 1.91 55.77 -5.64
C LEU A 93 2.19 54.61 -6.64
N VAL A 94 1.71 53.43 -6.31
CA VAL A 94 1.77 52.27 -7.18
C VAL A 94 0.40 52.02 -7.78
N LEU A 95 0.26 52.13 -9.08
CA LEU A 95 -0.90 51.69 -9.82
C LEU A 95 -0.63 50.22 -10.22
N ARG A 96 -1.36 49.31 -9.61
CA ARG A 96 -1.21 47.88 -9.73
C ARG A 96 -2.28 47.31 -10.66
N VAL A 97 -1.86 46.47 -11.62
CA VAL A 97 -2.74 45.84 -12.61
C VAL A 97 -2.61 44.31 -12.51
N ARG A 98 -3.71 43.64 -12.31
CA ARG A 98 -3.81 42.17 -12.24
C ARG A 98 -4.77 41.67 -13.31
N PRO A 99 -4.59 40.48 -13.87
CA PRO A 99 -3.52 39.49 -13.66
C PRO A 99 -2.25 39.77 -14.48
N SER A 100 -1.23 38.92 -14.26
CA SER A 100 0.11 39.06 -14.87
C SER A 100 0.20 38.65 -16.35
N PHE A 101 -0.86 38.10 -16.96
CA PHE A 101 -0.90 37.61 -18.34
C PHE A 101 -1.56 38.55 -19.34
N LEU A 102 -1.70 39.86 -19.00
CA LEU A 102 -2.17 40.85 -19.94
C LEU A 102 -1.03 41.28 -20.89
N ASP A 103 -1.28 41.22 -22.22
CA ASP A 103 -0.23 41.40 -23.22
C ASP A 103 0.34 42.82 -23.19
N GLN A 104 -0.51 43.82 -23.22
CA GLN A 104 -0.11 45.24 -23.27
C GLN A 104 -1.01 46.12 -22.41
N VAL A 105 -0.41 46.88 -21.53
CA VAL A 105 -1.06 47.90 -20.70
C VAL A 105 -0.26 49.19 -20.84
N VAL A 106 -0.87 50.25 -21.30
CA VAL A 106 -0.23 51.57 -21.49
C VAL A 106 -0.88 52.57 -20.57
N LEU A 107 -0.07 53.25 -19.75
CA LEU A 107 -0.48 54.28 -18.82
C LEU A 107 -0.38 55.64 -19.46
N PHE A 108 -1.44 56.45 -19.30
CA PHE A 108 -1.50 57.85 -19.61
C PHE A 108 -1.95 58.62 -18.35
N ASP A 109 -1.09 59.51 -17.85
CA ASP A 109 -1.40 60.40 -16.71
C ASP A 109 -1.20 61.88 -17.14
N PRO A 110 -2.25 62.52 -17.65
CA PRO A 110 -2.11 63.88 -18.19
C PRO A 110 -1.83 64.95 -17.12
N ALA A 111 -2.07 64.65 -15.85
CA ALA A 111 -1.78 65.55 -14.75
C ALA A 111 -0.35 65.43 -14.20
N ASP A 112 0.39 64.38 -14.56
CA ASP A 112 1.79 64.18 -14.18
C ASP A 112 2.73 64.85 -15.21
N THR A 113 3.04 66.11 -14.99
CA THR A 113 3.95 66.89 -15.85
C THR A 113 5.41 66.44 -15.80
N THR A 114 5.76 65.53 -14.90
CA THR A 114 7.13 64.96 -14.81
C THR A 114 7.38 63.84 -15.84
N ARG A 115 6.33 63.32 -16.45
CA ARG A 115 6.39 62.27 -17.47
C ARG A 115 6.45 62.89 -18.88
N THR A 116 7.34 62.35 -19.69
CA THR A 116 7.52 62.78 -21.08
C THR A 116 6.70 61.98 -22.10
N GLY A 117 5.89 61.01 -21.65
CA GLY A 117 5.06 60.19 -22.52
C GLY A 117 4.39 58.98 -21.82
N PRO A 118 3.66 58.16 -22.59
CA PRO A 118 3.01 56.96 -22.06
C PRO A 118 4.04 55.92 -21.61
N VAL A 119 3.69 55.16 -20.58
CA VAL A 119 4.51 54.09 -20.03
C VAL A 119 3.87 52.73 -20.36
N ASN A 120 4.68 51.81 -20.86
CA ASN A 120 4.23 50.45 -21.22
C ASN A 120 4.49 49.46 -20.10
N ALA A 121 3.53 48.57 -19.88
CA ALA A 121 3.66 47.36 -19.09
C ALA A 121 2.87 46.24 -19.75
N GLY A 122 2.99 45.03 -19.23
CA GLY A 122 2.35 43.83 -19.79
C GLY A 122 3.34 42.70 -19.94
N ASP A 123 2.88 41.54 -20.34
CA ASP A 123 3.74 40.39 -20.54
C ASP A 123 4.57 40.47 -21.84
N MET A 124 4.21 41.41 -22.75
CA MET A 124 4.98 41.80 -23.92
C MET A 124 6.06 42.86 -23.65
N THR A 125 6.19 43.32 -22.39
CA THR A 125 7.20 44.28 -21.96
C THR A 125 8.32 43.55 -21.22
N ALA A 126 9.59 43.88 -21.52
CA ALA A 126 10.71 43.25 -20.86
C ALA A 126 10.68 43.52 -19.32
N TRP A 127 11.04 42.53 -18.53
CA TRP A 127 11.05 42.65 -17.07
C TRP A 127 11.90 43.83 -16.57
N ALA A 128 13.06 44.01 -17.19
CA ALA A 128 14.01 45.07 -16.86
C ALA A 128 13.46 46.49 -17.17
N GLU A 129 12.48 46.61 -18.06
CA GLU A 129 11.88 47.89 -18.47
C GLU A 129 10.67 48.27 -17.58
N SER A 130 10.23 47.36 -16.70
CA SER A 130 9.10 47.63 -15.81
C SER A 130 9.47 48.64 -14.70
N GLU A 131 8.70 49.72 -14.58
CA GLU A 131 8.91 50.73 -13.52
C GLU A 131 8.72 50.17 -12.11
N TYR A 132 7.80 49.24 -11.96
CA TYR A 132 7.52 48.55 -10.71
C TYR A 132 7.68 47.04 -10.90
N GLN A 133 8.77 46.52 -10.36
CA GLN A 133 9.12 45.09 -10.49
C GLN A 133 8.39 44.24 -9.45
N SER A 134 7.30 43.66 -9.87
CA SER A 134 6.50 42.71 -9.06
C SER A 134 5.96 41.57 -9.97
N LEU A 135 5.43 40.51 -9.38
CA LEU A 135 4.79 39.44 -10.16
C LEU A 135 3.61 39.97 -11.02
N ASN A 136 2.95 41.00 -10.55
CA ASN A 136 1.91 41.72 -11.29
C ASN A 136 2.49 42.87 -12.11
N HIS A 137 1.70 43.46 -13.00
CA HIS A 137 2.08 44.68 -13.68
C HIS A 137 1.86 45.88 -12.77
N GLY A 138 2.75 46.86 -12.83
CA GLY A 138 2.63 48.05 -12.01
C GLY A 138 3.31 49.28 -12.62
N PHE A 139 2.81 50.45 -12.25
CA PHE A 139 3.32 51.78 -12.62
C PHE A 139 3.54 52.65 -11.39
N LEU A 140 4.58 53.44 -11.40
CA LEU A 140 4.85 54.42 -10.35
C LEU A 140 4.24 55.79 -10.74
N ILE A 141 3.11 56.18 -10.23
CA ILE A 141 2.44 57.46 -10.51
C ILE A 141 2.72 58.48 -9.42
N ALA A 142 2.75 59.79 -9.81
CA ALA A 142 2.96 60.87 -8.86
C ALA A 142 1.80 60.98 -7.86
N SER A 143 2.09 61.29 -6.60
CA SER A 143 1.09 61.68 -5.63
C SER A 143 0.76 63.16 -5.81
N LEU A 144 -0.47 63.48 -6.20
CA LEU A 144 -0.91 64.84 -6.41
C LEU A 144 -1.95 65.26 -5.33
N PRO A 145 -2.03 66.60 -4.99
CA PRO A 145 -2.92 67.07 -3.94
C PRO A 145 -4.39 67.16 -4.37
N GLN A 146 -4.69 66.92 -5.63
CA GLN A 146 -6.05 66.93 -6.19
C GLN A 146 -6.39 65.57 -6.84
N ALA A 147 -7.67 65.23 -6.77
CA ALA A 147 -8.18 64.04 -7.46
C ALA A 147 -8.05 64.23 -8.98
N ARG A 148 -7.60 63.19 -9.68
CA ARG A 148 -7.38 63.22 -11.11
C ARG A 148 -7.83 61.95 -11.81
N ASP A 149 -8.01 62.06 -13.10
CA ASP A 149 -8.29 60.90 -13.96
C ASP A 149 -6.99 60.40 -14.59
N VAL A 150 -6.74 59.13 -14.43
CA VAL A 150 -5.62 58.37 -15.01
C VAL A 150 -6.22 57.38 -16.00
N TYR A 151 -5.56 57.18 -17.15
CA TYR A 151 -6.08 56.33 -18.20
C TYR A 151 -5.14 55.17 -18.48
N LEU A 152 -5.74 53.99 -18.70
CA LEU A 152 -5.04 52.79 -19.15
C LEU A 152 -5.62 52.34 -20.50
N ARG A 153 -4.73 52.11 -21.48
CA ARG A 153 -5.06 51.45 -22.72
C ARG A 153 -4.64 50.00 -22.60
N VAL A 154 -5.59 49.04 -22.74
CA VAL A 154 -5.36 47.63 -22.51
C VAL A 154 -5.75 46.84 -23.74
N SER A 155 -4.85 45.95 -24.19
CA SER A 155 -5.11 44.96 -25.23
C SER A 155 -4.51 43.62 -24.85
N SER A 156 -5.18 42.50 -25.19
CA SER A 156 -4.67 41.19 -24.88
C SER A 156 -5.19 40.15 -25.87
N THR A 157 -4.34 39.18 -26.23
CA THR A 157 -4.72 37.99 -26.99
C THR A 157 -5.31 36.90 -26.09
N SER A 158 -5.10 37.02 -24.77
CA SER A 158 -5.70 36.16 -23.76
C SER A 158 -7.05 36.74 -23.30
N THR A 159 -7.70 36.11 -22.32
CA THR A 159 -8.94 36.64 -21.79
C THR A 159 -8.73 37.96 -21.08
N LEU A 160 -9.55 38.97 -21.39
CA LEU A 160 -9.51 40.26 -20.73
C LEU A 160 -10.32 40.18 -19.42
N MET A 161 -9.60 39.97 -18.34
CA MET A 161 -10.05 40.17 -16.97
C MET A 161 -9.05 41.12 -16.33
N ILE A 162 -9.48 42.26 -15.83
CA ILE A 162 -8.58 43.27 -15.28
C ILE A 162 -9.12 43.85 -13.97
N HIS A 163 -8.25 43.83 -12.98
CA HIS A 163 -8.43 44.54 -11.73
C HIS A 163 -7.32 45.59 -11.57
N VAL A 164 -7.70 46.83 -11.31
CA VAL A 164 -6.76 47.91 -11.13
C VAL A 164 -6.98 48.52 -9.76
N GLU A 165 -5.90 48.77 -9.04
CA GLU A 165 -5.88 49.41 -7.73
C GLU A 165 -4.72 50.40 -7.65
N VAL A 166 -4.89 51.48 -6.89
CA VAL A 166 -3.84 52.47 -6.63
C VAL A 166 -3.56 52.47 -5.13
N LEU A 167 -2.32 52.19 -4.77
CA LEU A 167 -1.90 52.02 -3.38
C LEU A 167 -0.69 52.88 -3.06
N THR A 168 -0.43 53.11 -1.75
CA THR A 168 0.88 53.59 -1.32
C THR A 168 1.96 52.53 -1.63
N GLN A 169 3.22 52.98 -1.81
CA GLN A 169 4.32 52.01 -2.05
C GLN A 169 4.44 50.95 -0.94
N LEU A 170 4.24 51.37 0.32
CA LEU A 170 4.31 50.47 1.46
C LEU A 170 3.21 49.41 1.42
N ASP A 171 1.97 49.80 1.13
CA ASP A 171 0.83 48.90 1.06
C ASP A 171 0.95 47.96 -0.15
N ALA A 172 1.37 48.46 -1.31
CA ALA A 172 1.62 47.65 -2.49
C ALA A 172 2.69 46.59 -2.22
N SER A 173 3.82 47.00 -1.62
CA SER A 173 4.90 46.06 -1.25
C SER A 173 4.44 44.99 -0.25
N ARG A 174 3.66 45.36 0.77
CA ARG A 174 3.11 44.39 1.73
C ARG A 174 2.17 43.38 1.07
N LEU A 175 1.30 43.84 0.17
CA LEU A 175 0.38 42.98 -0.57
C LEU A 175 1.15 42.03 -1.51
N ASP A 176 2.15 42.55 -2.23
CA ASP A 176 2.97 41.73 -3.13
C ASP A 176 3.73 40.63 -2.36
N HIS A 177 4.39 40.99 -1.26
CA HIS A 177 5.10 40.01 -0.43
C HIS A 177 4.17 38.91 0.15
N THR A 178 2.96 39.33 0.61
CA THR A 178 1.96 38.39 1.10
C THR A 178 1.49 37.44 -0.02
N GLN A 179 1.24 37.99 -1.20
CA GLN A 179 0.82 37.22 -2.37
C GLN A 179 1.91 36.27 -2.84
N GLU A 180 3.17 36.70 -2.91
CA GLU A 180 4.34 35.88 -3.23
C GLU A 180 4.53 34.73 -2.25
N LEU A 181 4.36 34.99 -0.94
CA LEU A 181 4.42 33.94 0.07
C LEU A 181 3.34 32.88 -0.13
N ILE A 182 2.09 33.30 -0.36
CA ILE A 182 0.97 32.39 -0.61
C ILE A 182 1.24 31.54 -1.87
N TYR A 183 1.72 32.16 -2.95
CA TYR A 183 2.03 31.46 -4.20
C TYR A 183 3.18 30.48 -4.04
N SER A 184 4.23 30.87 -3.32
CA SER A 184 5.39 30.02 -3.06
C SER A 184 5.04 28.80 -2.20
N VAL A 185 4.28 29.03 -1.11
CA VAL A 185 3.81 27.94 -0.23
C VAL A 185 2.86 27.01 -0.99
N GLY A 186 1.90 27.57 -1.73
CA GLY A 186 0.96 26.78 -2.54
C GLY A 186 1.67 25.92 -3.59
N THR A 187 2.62 26.50 -4.32
CA THR A 187 3.42 25.77 -5.31
C THR A 187 4.28 24.69 -4.64
N GLY A 188 4.90 25.00 -3.50
CA GLY A 188 5.68 24.04 -2.71
C GLY A 188 4.84 22.84 -2.26
N LEU A 189 3.60 23.06 -1.83
CA LEU A 189 2.67 21.96 -1.50
C LEU A 189 2.32 21.09 -2.72
N ILE A 190 2.08 21.71 -3.88
CA ILE A 190 1.81 20.96 -5.12
C ILE A 190 3.03 20.10 -5.50
N VAL A 191 4.25 20.63 -5.38
CA VAL A 191 5.49 19.88 -5.62
C VAL A 191 5.63 18.73 -4.62
N MET A 192 5.32 18.93 -3.35
CA MET A 192 5.33 17.88 -2.34
C MET A 192 4.34 16.75 -2.68
N PHE A 193 3.12 17.08 -3.12
CA PHE A 193 2.14 16.08 -3.56
C PHE A 193 2.61 15.34 -4.81
N LEU A 194 3.23 16.04 -5.76
CA LEU A 194 3.83 15.40 -6.92
C LEU A 194 4.91 14.40 -6.51
N ALA A 195 5.85 14.81 -5.66
CA ALA A 195 6.91 13.94 -5.16
C ALA A 195 6.34 12.69 -4.47
N TRP A 196 5.29 12.86 -3.68
CA TRP A 196 4.61 11.73 -3.03
C TRP A 196 4.01 10.74 -4.02
N VAL A 197 3.22 11.22 -4.99
CA VAL A 197 2.62 10.35 -6.01
C VAL A 197 3.69 9.73 -6.90
N PHE A 198 4.76 10.46 -7.19
CA PHE A 198 5.91 9.96 -7.95
C PHE A 198 6.57 8.75 -7.25
N VAL A 199 6.86 8.86 -5.95
CA VAL A 199 7.38 7.74 -5.15
C VAL A 199 6.40 6.57 -5.12
N SER A 200 5.09 6.85 -4.99
CA SER A 200 4.06 5.81 -5.07
C SER A 200 4.07 5.10 -6.43
N TRP A 201 4.19 5.84 -7.52
CA TRP A 201 4.29 5.26 -8.87
C TRP A 201 5.55 4.42 -9.07
N LEU A 202 6.70 4.83 -8.54
CA LEU A 202 7.94 4.04 -8.63
C LEU A 202 7.78 2.66 -7.98
N ASN A 203 7.01 2.56 -6.90
CA ASN A 203 6.76 1.31 -6.19
C ASN A 203 5.74 0.41 -6.90
N ASP A 204 4.68 1.00 -7.43
CA ASP A 204 3.48 0.29 -7.90
C ASP A 204 3.43 0.12 -9.43
N ARG A 205 4.13 1.00 -10.17
CA ARG A 205 4.12 1.07 -11.65
C ARG A 205 2.70 1.18 -12.25
N ASP A 206 1.71 1.62 -11.47
CA ASP A 206 0.34 1.79 -11.94
C ASP A 206 0.24 2.87 -13.04
N HIS A 207 -0.52 2.57 -14.09
CA HIS A 207 -0.67 3.46 -15.26
C HIS A 207 -1.43 4.75 -14.92
N VAL A 208 -2.34 4.72 -13.94
CA VAL A 208 -3.10 5.91 -13.50
C VAL A 208 -2.18 6.85 -12.71
N ASN A 209 -1.36 6.30 -11.80
CA ASN A 209 -0.37 7.08 -11.06
C ASN A 209 0.63 7.75 -12.01
N ARG A 210 1.11 7.03 -13.04
CA ARG A 210 1.99 7.60 -14.07
C ARG A 210 1.34 8.77 -14.81
N ALA A 211 0.09 8.57 -15.26
CA ALA A 211 -0.64 9.61 -15.97
C ALA A 211 -0.87 10.84 -15.09
N PHE A 212 -1.16 10.63 -13.81
CA PHE A 212 -1.33 11.72 -12.85
C PHE A 212 -0.03 12.50 -12.61
N VAL A 213 1.12 11.83 -12.48
CA VAL A 213 2.43 12.48 -12.33
C VAL A 213 2.71 13.42 -13.51
N ILE A 214 2.48 12.95 -14.74
CA ILE A 214 2.68 13.76 -15.95
C ILE A 214 1.74 14.96 -15.98
N LYS A 215 0.45 14.75 -15.70
CA LYS A 215 -0.54 15.83 -15.60
C LYS A 215 -0.17 16.85 -14.52
N GLN A 216 0.27 16.38 -13.36
CA GLN A 216 0.60 17.25 -12.24
C GLN A 216 1.86 18.09 -12.50
N LEU A 217 2.84 17.53 -13.22
CA LEU A 217 4.02 18.29 -13.66
C LEU A 217 3.62 19.43 -14.58
N ALA A 218 2.74 19.18 -15.56
CA ALA A 218 2.21 20.22 -16.43
C ALA A 218 1.41 21.27 -15.66
N SER A 219 0.64 20.85 -14.65
CA SER A 219 -0.10 21.77 -13.75
C SER A 219 0.82 22.69 -12.94
N ILE A 220 1.98 22.18 -12.50
CA ILE A 220 2.99 23.00 -11.80
C ILE A 220 3.57 24.06 -12.77
N LEU A 221 3.97 23.65 -13.97
CA LEU A 221 4.47 24.57 -14.98
C LEU A 221 3.45 25.66 -15.33
N TYR A 222 2.17 25.26 -15.49
CA TYR A 222 1.07 26.20 -15.69
C TYR A 222 0.95 27.18 -14.50
N THR A 223 0.99 26.69 -13.26
CA THR A 223 0.87 27.53 -12.04
C THR A 223 2.02 28.53 -11.95
N VAL A 224 3.25 28.11 -12.19
CA VAL A 224 4.44 28.96 -12.17
C VAL A 224 4.35 30.06 -13.25
N GLY A 225 3.92 29.69 -14.48
CA GLY A 225 3.73 30.66 -15.57
C GLY A 225 2.58 31.63 -15.30
N TYR A 226 1.44 31.14 -14.79
CA TYR A 226 0.27 31.95 -14.48
C TYR A 226 0.55 33.03 -13.43
N PHE A 227 1.40 32.75 -12.45
CA PHE A 227 1.83 33.73 -11.44
C PHE A 227 2.88 34.72 -11.94
N GLY A 228 3.32 34.63 -13.19
CA GLY A 228 4.30 35.53 -13.77
C GLY A 228 5.77 35.18 -13.52
N TYR A 229 6.05 34.05 -12.87
CA TYR A 229 7.44 33.64 -12.59
C TYR A 229 8.25 33.37 -13.86
N PHE A 230 7.63 32.99 -14.99
CA PHE A 230 8.37 32.84 -16.24
C PHE A 230 9.05 34.13 -16.67
N ARG A 231 8.38 35.27 -16.47
CA ARG A 231 8.94 36.59 -16.78
C ARG A 231 10.10 36.95 -15.85
N VAL A 232 9.99 36.57 -14.56
CA VAL A 232 11.05 36.81 -13.57
C VAL A 232 12.28 35.95 -13.83
N PHE A 233 12.11 34.66 -14.11
CA PHE A 233 13.23 33.72 -14.27
C PHE A 233 13.87 33.75 -15.66
N PHE A 234 13.09 34.01 -16.70
CA PHE A 234 13.57 33.91 -18.08
C PHE A 234 13.62 35.27 -18.79
N GLY A 235 13.13 36.36 -18.19
CA GLY A 235 12.97 37.65 -18.80
C GLY A 235 14.29 38.32 -19.29
N GLU A 236 15.42 37.93 -18.72
CA GLU A 236 16.74 38.40 -19.18
C GLU A 236 17.27 37.61 -20.37
N SER A 237 16.85 36.33 -20.53
CA SER A 237 17.41 35.39 -21.50
C SER A 237 16.50 35.12 -22.71
N VAL A 238 15.19 35.34 -22.52
CA VAL A 238 14.15 35.05 -23.52
C VAL A 238 13.33 36.30 -23.79
N SER A 239 13.03 36.58 -25.07
CA SER A 239 12.17 37.71 -25.42
C SER A 239 10.77 37.60 -24.80
N PRO A 240 10.10 38.73 -24.49
CA PRO A 240 8.74 38.72 -23.98
C PRO A 240 7.78 37.91 -24.83
N THR A 241 7.86 38.02 -26.16
CA THR A 241 7.06 37.21 -27.09
C THR A 241 7.36 35.70 -26.97
N GLY A 242 8.61 35.32 -26.73
CA GLY A 242 9.01 33.93 -26.48
C GLY A 242 8.47 33.38 -25.19
N ILE A 243 8.45 34.18 -24.11
CA ILE A 243 7.87 33.81 -22.80
C ILE A 243 6.36 33.62 -22.92
N ASN A 244 5.66 34.55 -23.59
CA ASN A 244 4.22 34.45 -23.83
C ASN A 244 3.90 33.18 -24.66
N LEU A 245 4.63 32.92 -25.74
CA LEU A 245 4.48 31.70 -26.54
C LEU A 245 4.68 30.43 -25.69
N LEU A 246 5.74 30.40 -24.86
CA LEU A 246 6.02 29.28 -23.96
C LEU A 246 4.87 29.06 -22.98
N PHE A 247 4.35 30.13 -22.39
CA PHE A 247 3.23 30.04 -21.46
C PHE A 247 1.96 29.51 -22.15
N ASN A 248 1.63 30.01 -23.34
CA ASN A 248 0.49 29.54 -24.12
C ASN A 248 0.60 28.05 -24.52
N ILE A 249 1.80 27.58 -24.86
CA ILE A 249 2.07 26.15 -25.06
C ILE A 249 1.79 25.34 -23.79
N VAL A 250 2.27 25.83 -22.65
CA VAL A 250 2.04 25.14 -21.35
C VAL A 250 0.56 25.09 -20.99
N VAL A 251 -0.20 26.16 -21.22
CA VAL A 251 -1.66 26.24 -20.98
C VAL A 251 -2.40 25.15 -21.79
N ILE A 252 -2.13 25.10 -23.10
CA ILE A 252 -2.79 24.12 -23.99
C ILE A 252 -2.35 22.68 -23.66
N ALA A 253 -1.06 22.47 -23.41
CA ALA A 253 -0.53 21.16 -23.05
C ALA A 253 -1.10 20.67 -21.72
N ALA A 254 -1.21 21.53 -20.71
CA ALA A 254 -1.80 21.19 -19.39
C ALA A 254 -3.26 20.72 -19.52
N THR A 255 -4.05 21.41 -20.38
CA THR A 255 -5.43 21.00 -20.68
C THR A 255 -5.47 19.60 -21.34
N GLY A 256 -4.68 19.40 -22.37
CA GLY A 256 -4.60 18.11 -23.08
C GLY A 256 -4.19 16.98 -22.13
N LEU A 257 -3.16 17.19 -21.31
CA LEU A 257 -2.69 16.20 -20.33
C LEU A 257 -3.70 15.96 -19.20
N ALA A 258 -4.50 16.95 -18.82
CA ALA A 258 -5.58 16.76 -17.86
C ALA A 258 -6.63 15.79 -18.42
N PHE A 259 -7.13 16.00 -19.65
CA PHE A 259 -8.08 15.07 -20.28
C PHE A 259 -7.45 13.71 -20.63
N TRP A 260 -6.18 13.67 -20.99
CA TRP A 260 -5.45 12.42 -21.17
C TRP A 260 -5.40 11.60 -19.87
N TYR A 261 -5.13 12.25 -18.74
CA TYR A 261 -5.21 11.61 -17.42
C TYR A 261 -6.60 11.03 -17.16
N GLU A 262 -7.68 11.76 -17.45
CA GLU A 262 -9.05 11.30 -17.25
C GLU A 262 -9.36 10.02 -18.06
N THR A 263 -8.78 9.88 -19.26
CA THR A 263 -8.92 8.63 -20.05
C THR A 263 -8.30 7.41 -19.34
N HIS A 264 -7.21 7.61 -18.58
CA HIS A 264 -6.56 6.54 -17.84
C HIS A 264 -7.31 6.23 -16.54
N PHE A 265 -7.80 7.24 -15.85
CA PHE A 265 -8.57 7.07 -14.62
C PHE A 265 -9.92 6.39 -14.89
N LEU A 266 -10.67 6.83 -15.90
CA LEU A 266 -11.99 6.29 -16.23
C LEU A 266 -11.95 4.92 -16.94
N ARG A 267 -10.81 4.53 -17.49
CA ARG A 267 -10.64 3.23 -18.15
C ARG A 267 -10.99 2.05 -17.24
N ASP A 268 -10.67 2.17 -15.97
CA ASP A 268 -10.91 1.10 -14.99
C ASP A 268 -12.39 0.92 -14.64
N TYR A 269 -13.27 1.85 -15.06
CA TYR A 269 -14.69 1.84 -14.74
C TYR A 269 -15.58 1.24 -15.84
N GLU A 270 -14.98 0.68 -16.90
CA GLU A 270 -15.69 -0.04 -17.97
C GLU A 270 -16.83 0.77 -18.63
N LEU A 271 -16.57 2.06 -18.86
CA LEU A 271 -17.50 2.93 -19.54
C LEU A 271 -17.72 2.51 -21.02
N PRO A 272 -18.87 2.81 -21.63
CA PRO A 272 -19.12 2.51 -23.04
C PRO A 272 -18.03 3.02 -23.97
N ALA A 273 -17.65 2.21 -24.97
CA ALA A 273 -16.53 2.53 -25.87
C ALA A 273 -16.72 3.85 -26.63
N TRP A 274 -17.97 4.20 -26.99
CA TRP A 274 -18.28 5.48 -27.65
C TRP A 274 -17.99 6.67 -26.73
N LEU A 275 -18.33 6.55 -25.43
CA LEU A 275 -18.09 7.58 -24.43
C LEU A 275 -16.58 7.82 -24.26
N MET A 276 -15.81 6.75 -24.16
CA MET A 276 -14.34 6.84 -24.07
C MET A 276 -13.72 7.43 -25.34
N ARG A 277 -14.35 7.27 -26.53
CA ARG A 277 -13.92 7.97 -27.75
C ARG A 277 -14.13 9.48 -27.66
N VAL A 278 -15.26 9.91 -27.11
CA VAL A 278 -15.53 11.34 -26.86
C VAL A 278 -14.57 11.92 -25.83
N VAL A 279 -14.31 11.23 -24.70
CA VAL A 279 -13.32 11.70 -23.72
C VAL A 279 -11.93 11.83 -24.37
N ARG A 280 -11.55 10.91 -25.24
CA ARG A 280 -10.30 11.00 -25.99
C ARG A 280 -10.25 12.19 -26.95
N SER A 281 -11.35 12.60 -27.57
CA SER A 281 -11.38 13.75 -28.46
C SER A 281 -11.01 15.05 -27.72
N PHE A 282 -11.32 15.18 -26.42
CA PHE A 282 -10.93 16.37 -25.65
C PHE A 282 -9.40 16.51 -25.46
N TYR A 283 -8.64 15.43 -25.29
CA TYR A 283 -7.19 15.60 -25.27
C TYR A 283 -6.60 15.76 -26.68
N VAL A 284 -7.22 15.17 -27.69
CA VAL A 284 -6.81 15.34 -29.08
C VAL A 284 -7.04 16.78 -29.55
N SER A 285 -8.07 17.46 -29.03
CA SER A 285 -8.32 18.88 -29.35
C SER A 285 -7.17 19.81 -28.96
N ALA A 286 -6.31 19.43 -28.00
CA ALA A 286 -5.10 20.19 -27.67
C ALA A 286 -4.13 20.30 -28.86
N PHE A 287 -4.06 19.30 -29.74
CA PHE A 287 -3.24 19.38 -30.96
C PHE A 287 -3.82 20.40 -31.96
N VAL A 288 -5.16 20.51 -32.02
CA VAL A 288 -5.83 21.53 -32.84
C VAL A 288 -5.54 22.92 -32.29
N ALA A 289 -5.67 23.12 -30.97
CA ALA A 289 -5.32 24.37 -30.32
C ALA A 289 -3.84 24.73 -30.54
N MET A 290 -2.94 23.75 -30.46
CA MET A 290 -1.50 23.95 -30.71
C MET A 290 -1.22 24.33 -32.16
N ALA A 291 -1.90 23.72 -33.12
CA ALA A 291 -1.77 24.07 -34.54
C ALA A 291 -2.26 25.52 -34.80
N LEU A 292 -3.38 25.92 -34.18
CA LEU A 292 -3.87 27.31 -34.26
C LEU A 292 -2.86 28.29 -33.64
N LEU A 293 -2.24 27.96 -32.52
CA LEU A 293 -1.23 28.79 -31.86
C LEU A 293 -0.02 29.00 -32.78
N PHE A 294 0.53 27.94 -33.33
CA PHE A 294 1.71 28.03 -34.25
C PHE A 294 1.38 28.67 -35.61
N SER A 295 0.11 28.69 -35.99
CA SER A 295 -0.35 29.41 -37.18
C SER A 295 -0.59 30.91 -36.91
N GLY A 296 -0.30 31.42 -35.71
CA GLY A 296 -0.44 32.83 -35.37
C GLY A 296 -1.83 33.22 -34.85
N TYR A 297 -2.79 32.29 -34.77
CA TYR A 297 -4.15 32.54 -34.26
C TYR A 297 -4.23 32.32 -32.72
N THR A 298 -3.36 33.02 -31.97
CA THR A 298 -3.19 32.82 -30.51
C THR A 298 -4.49 32.93 -29.75
N ARG A 299 -5.27 34.01 -29.96
CA ARG A 299 -6.56 34.22 -29.29
C ARG A 299 -7.54 33.08 -29.56
N LEU A 300 -7.71 32.70 -30.85
CA LEU A 300 -8.61 31.61 -31.22
C LEU A 300 -8.19 30.28 -30.57
N ALA A 301 -6.88 30.01 -30.51
CA ALA A 301 -6.33 28.82 -29.85
C ALA A 301 -6.69 28.79 -28.35
N LEU A 302 -6.49 29.90 -27.63
CA LEU A 302 -6.78 30.01 -26.21
C LEU A 302 -8.29 29.99 -25.90
N GLN A 303 -9.09 30.69 -26.72
CA GLN A 303 -10.55 30.65 -26.62
C GLN A 303 -11.10 29.24 -26.85
N PHE A 304 -10.64 28.56 -27.91
CA PHE A 304 -10.99 27.18 -28.17
C PHE A 304 -10.60 26.26 -27.00
N ASN A 305 -9.39 26.40 -26.46
CA ASN A 305 -8.93 25.66 -25.29
C ASN A 305 -9.83 25.88 -24.08
N MET A 306 -10.28 27.13 -23.82
CA MET A 306 -11.18 27.44 -22.71
C MET A 306 -12.56 26.81 -22.89
N VAL A 307 -13.11 26.82 -24.11
CA VAL A 307 -14.38 26.12 -24.42
C VAL A 307 -14.24 24.61 -24.21
N VAL A 308 -13.10 24.01 -24.61
CA VAL A 308 -12.80 22.60 -24.37
C VAL A 308 -12.77 22.28 -22.88
N ILE A 309 -12.19 23.12 -22.03
CA ILE A 309 -12.21 22.96 -20.58
C ILE A 309 -13.65 22.96 -20.04
N GLY A 310 -14.45 23.95 -20.43
CA GLY A 310 -15.83 24.09 -19.97
C GLY A 310 -16.71 22.92 -20.42
N VAL A 311 -16.78 22.66 -21.71
CA VAL A 311 -17.63 21.59 -22.30
C VAL A 311 -17.13 20.22 -21.84
N GLY A 312 -15.82 19.98 -21.84
CA GLY A 312 -15.23 18.70 -21.46
C GLY A 312 -15.47 18.35 -19.99
N SER A 313 -15.36 19.33 -19.08
CA SER A 313 -15.63 19.10 -17.65
C SER A 313 -17.11 18.78 -17.39
N ALA A 314 -18.03 19.50 -18.03
CA ALA A 314 -19.46 19.22 -17.96
C ALA A 314 -19.80 17.83 -18.54
N PHE A 315 -19.19 17.48 -19.67
CA PHE A 315 -19.36 16.15 -20.29
C PHE A 315 -18.85 15.03 -19.36
N LEU A 316 -17.70 15.19 -18.73
CA LEU A 316 -17.17 14.20 -17.76
C LEU A 316 -18.12 14.02 -16.58
N LEU A 317 -18.65 15.10 -16.03
CA LEU A 317 -19.64 15.02 -14.95
C LEU A 317 -20.90 14.26 -15.38
N ILE A 318 -21.47 14.59 -16.54
CA ILE A 318 -22.65 13.90 -17.08
C ILE A 318 -22.33 12.43 -17.34
N ALA A 319 -21.15 12.12 -17.91
CA ALA A 319 -20.73 10.75 -18.17
C ALA A 319 -20.65 9.91 -16.89
N VAL A 320 -20.13 10.48 -15.82
CA VAL A 320 -20.05 9.82 -14.51
C VAL A 320 -21.44 9.67 -13.88
N LEU A 321 -22.28 10.70 -13.94
CA LEU A 321 -23.63 10.67 -13.40
C LEU A 321 -24.53 9.64 -14.07
N VAL A 322 -24.40 9.46 -15.39
CA VAL A 322 -25.31 8.60 -16.16
C VAL A 322 -24.77 7.16 -16.26
N PHE A 323 -23.49 7.01 -16.59
CA PHE A 323 -22.94 5.72 -17.02
C PHE A 323 -22.09 5.01 -15.96
N LEU A 324 -21.60 5.71 -14.92
CA LEU A 324 -20.79 5.06 -13.90
C LEU A 324 -21.65 4.12 -13.04
N ARG A 325 -21.24 2.87 -12.96
CA ARG A 325 -21.86 1.86 -12.10
C ARG A 325 -21.04 1.65 -10.83
N ASN A 326 -21.72 1.25 -9.75
CA ASN A 326 -20.99 0.84 -8.55
C ASN A 326 -20.16 -0.42 -8.83
N PRO A 327 -18.93 -0.50 -8.32
CA PRO A 327 -18.16 -1.73 -8.37
C PRO A 327 -18.86 -2.84 -7.57
N PRO A 328 -18.64 -4.12 -7.89
CA PRO A 328 -19.18 -5.23 -7.11
C PRO A 328 -18.68 -5.16 -5.66
N ASN A 329 -19.53 -5.60 -4.71
CA ASN A 329 -19.24 -5.53 -3.27
C ASN A 329 -17.92 -6.23 -2.86
N LYS A 330 -17.56 -7.33 -3.56
CA LYS A 330 -16.26 -7.98 -3.42
C LYS A 330 -15.47 -7.73 -4.69
N GLN A 331 -14.48 -6.85 -4.60
CA GLN A 331 -13.56 -6.64 -5.72
C GLN A 331 -12.62 -7.83 -5.80
N THR A 332 -12.51 -8.41 -7.00
CA THR A 332 -11.67 -9.58 -7.25
C THR A 332 -10.21 -9.22 -6.99
N ALA A 333 -9.52 -10.09 -6.30
CA ALA A 333 -8.10 -9.92 -6.01
C ALA A 333 -7.28 -9.83 -7.31
N GLY A 334 -6.37 -8.85 -7.37
CA GLY A 334 -5.56 -8.59 -8.55
C GLY A 334 -6.16 -7.57 -9.54
N VAL A 335 -7.40 -7.13 -9.33
CA VAL A 335 -8.01 -6.03 -10.10
C VAL A 335 -7.76 -4.69 -9.37
N PRO A 336 -7.42 -3.59 -10.09
CA PRO A 336 -7.25 -2.29 -9.47
C PRO A 336 -8.48 -1.87 -8.68
N PHE A 337 -8.26 -1.28 -7.50
CA PHE A 337 -9.35 -0.82 -6.65
C PHE A 337 -10.16 0.28 -7.34
N ARG A 338 -11.49 0.13 -7.38
CA ARG A 338 -12.45 1.09 -7.94
C ARG A 338 -13.22 1.76 -6.81
N PHE A 339 -13.33 3.08 -6.86
CA PHE A 339 -14.16 3.84 -5.91
C PHE A 339 -15.65 3.65 -6.21
N ASN A 340 -16.47 3.84 -5.18
CA ASN A 340 -17.91 3.86 -5.36
C ASN A 340 -18.33 5.04 -6.25
N ARG A 341 -19.44 4.86 -6.97
CA ARG A 341 -20.03 5.89 -7.84
C ARG A 341 -20.18 7.24 -7.12
N SER A 342 -20.65 7.25 -5.86
CA SER A 342 -20.83 8.47 -5.07
C SER A 342 -19.53 9.26 -4.88
N THR A 343 -18.42 8.58 -4.55
CA THR A 343 -17.11 9.22 -4.37
C THR A 343 -16.61 9.87 -5.65
N VAL A 344 -16.72 9.15 -6.77
CA VAL A 344 -16.30 9.68 -8.08
C VAL A 344 -17.23 10.81 -8.54
N THR A 345 -18.54 10.70 -8.31
CA THR A 345 -19.50 11.77 -8.60
C THR A 345 -19.20 13.05 -7.83
N VAL A 346 -18.93 12.94 -6.52
CA VAL A 346 -18.57 14.11 -5.69
C VAL A 346 -17.29 14.76 -6.21
N TYR A 347 -16.29 13.97 -6.58
CA TYR A 347 -15.06 14.49 -7.18
C TYR A 347 -15.34 15.30 -8.46
N TYR A 348 -16.06 14.71 -9.45
CA TYR A 348 -16.35 15.42 -10.70
C TYR A 348 -17.30 16.59 -10.53
N LEU A 349 -18.24 16.52 -9.58
CA LEU A 349 -19.11 17.65 -9.26
C LEU A 349 -18.32 18.84 -8.70
N SER A 350 -17.43 18.59 -7.74
CA SER A 350 -16.59 19.64 -7.15
C SER A 350 -15.60 20.22 -8.18
N LEU A 351 -14.98 19.35 -8.99
CA LEU A 351 -14.08 19.75 -10.08
C LEU A 351 -14.79 20.64 -11.10
N THR A 352 -15.93 20.18 -11.61
CA THR A 352 -16.72 20.92 -12.63
C THR A 352 -17.20 22.25 -12.08
N PHE A 353 -17.74 22.28 -10.86
CA PHE A 353 -18.18 23.53 -10.22
C PHE A 353 -17.04 24.53 -10.11
N ALA A 354 -15.89 24.11 -9.57
CA ALA A 354 -14.74 24.99 -9.41
C ALA A 354 -14.18 25.47 -10.77
N LEU A 355 -14.14 24.61 -11.80
CA LEU A 355 -13.76 25.04 -13.16
C LEU A 355 -14.73 26.04 -13.76
N TRP A 356 -16.03 25.85 -13.61
CA TRP A 356 -17.02 26.77 -14.20
C TRP A 356 -17.00 28.16 -13.56
N VAL A 357 -16.70 28.26 -12.27
CA VAL A 357 -16.47 29.57 -11.61
C VAL A 357 -15.29 30.33 -12.24
N ALA A 358 -14.29 29.65 -12.81
CA ALA A 358 -13.17 30.26 -13.53
C ALA A 358 -13.49 30.52 -15.01
N VAL A 359 -14.13 29.55 -15.67
CA VAL A 359 -14.42 29.59 -17.11
C VAL A 359 -15.44 30.69 -17.44
N TRP A 360 -16.45 30.87 -16.61
CA TRP A 360 -17.54 31.80 -16.87
C TRP A 360 -17.07 33.24 -17.06
N PRO A 361 -16.30 33.86 -16.12
CA PRO A 361 -15.75 35.18 -16.33
C PRO A 361 -14.76 35.27 -17.49
N SER A 362 -13.97 34.18 -17.70
CA SER A 362 -13.00 34.14 -18.80
C SER A 362 -13.65 34.13 -20.20
N LEU A 363 -14.93 33.78 -20.27
CA LEU A 363 -15.72 33.87 -21.50
C LEU A 363 -16.44 35.23 -21.67
N GLY A 364 -16.29 36.16 -20.72
CA GLY A 364 -16.83 37.50 -20.78
C GLY A 364 -18.18 37.70 -20.09
N PHE A 365 -18.64 36.72 -19.28
CA PHE A 365 -19.82 36.92 -18.44
C PHE A 365 -19.48 37.78 -17.23
N ASP A 366 -20.30 38.77 -16.96
CA ASP A 366 -20.06 39.79 -15.92
C ASP A 366 -20.42 39.30 -14.50
N VAL A 367 -19.69 38.29 -14.06
CA VAL A 367 -19.78 37.66 -12.72
C VAL A 367 -18.40 37.52 -12.09
N ALA A 368 -17.43 38.31 -12.53
CA ALA A 368 -16.06 38.20 -12.07
C ALA A 368 -15.93 38.73 -10.62
N THR A 369 -15.27 37.94 -9.79
CA THR A 369 -14.89 38.30 -8.41
C THR A 369 -13.37 38.22 -8.27
N GLU A 370 -12.81 38.78 -7.19
CA GLU A 370 -11.36 38.64 -6.92
C GLU A 370 -10.89 37.21 -6.90
N TYR A 371 -11.75 36.27 -6.45
CA TYR A 371 -11.46 34.82 -6.52
C TYR A 371 -11.34 34.33 -7.96
N SER A 372 -12.03 34.95 -8.92
CA SER A 372 -11.97 34.50 -10.33
C SER A 372 -10.59 34.68 -10.93
N LEU A 373 -9.80 35.66 -10.49
CA LEU A 373 -8.42 35.88 -10.94
C LEU A 373 -7.47 34.72 -10.56
N HIS A 374 -7.78 34.00 -9.50
CA HIS A 374 -6.91 32.91 -8.99
C HIS A 374 -7.56 31.52 -9.08
N ASN A 375 -8.81 31.46 -9.53
CA ASN A 375 -9.64 30.27 -9.37
C ASN A 375 -9.15 29.06 -10.19
N LEU A 376 -8.57 29.27 -11.37
CA LEU A 376 -8.00 28.18 -12.17
C LEU A 376 -6.84 27.48 -11.44
N VAL A 377 -5.99 28.25 -10.77
CA VAL A 377 -4.87 27.71 -9.99
C VAL A 377 -5.37 27.06 -8.71
N LEU A 378 -6.30 27.68 -8.00
CA LEU A 378 -6.93 27.10 -6.81
C LEU A 378 -7.62 25.78 -7.16
N ASN A 379 -8.35 25.73 -8.28
CA ASN A 379 -8.96 24.49 -8.76
C ASN A 379 -7.90 23.41 -9.08
N GLY A 380 -6.80 23.78 -9.73
CA GLY A 380 -5.67 22.88 -9.98
C GLY A 380 -5.09 22.30 -8.69
N PHE A 381 -4.93 23.15 -7.67
CA PHE A 381 -4.47 22.74 -6.34
C PHE A 381 -5.43 21.78 -5.65
N PHE A 382 -6.71 22.17 -5.50
CA PHE A 382 -7.70 21.32 -4.81
C PHE A 382 -7.98 20.02 -5.54
N SER A 383 -8.10 20.04 -6.87
CA SER A 383 -8.29 18.83 -7.66
C SER A 383 -7.06 17.90 -7.58
N GLY A 384 -5.86 18.48 -7.62
CA GLY A 384 -4.61 17.75 -7.46
C GLY A 384 -4.50 17.08 -6.08
N LEU A 385 -4.84 17.81 -5.02
CA LEU A 385 -4.86 17.31 -3.66
C LEU A 385 -5.88 16.17 -3.48
N LEU A 386 -7.14 16.43 -3.87
CA LEU A 386 -8.21 15.44 -3.72
C LEU A 386 -7.88 14.16 -4.49
N MET A 387 -7.38 14.31 -5.72
CA MET A 387 -6.97 13.14 -6.50
C MET A 387 -5.76 12.44 -5.90
N THR A 388 -4.78 13.16 -5.34
CA THR A 388 -3.65 12.55 -4.62
C THR A 388 -4.16 11.68 -3.47
N ILE A 389 -5.10 12.18 -2.67
CA ILE A 389 -5.72 11.41 -1.57
C ILE A 389 -6.43 10.17 -2.12
N LEU A 390 -7.24 10.31 -3.17
CA LEU A 390 -7.93 9.20 -3.79
C LEU A 390 -6.95 8.13 -4.31
N LEU A 391 -5.91 8.53 -5.02
CA LEU A 391 -4.90 7.60 -5.53
C LEU A 391 -4.17 6.86 -4.39
N GLN A 392 -3.86 7.54 -3.28
CA GLN A 392 -3.25 6.89 -2.11
C GLN A 392 -4.19 5.87 -1.45
N VAL A 393 -5.47 6.18 -1.34
CA VAL A 393 -6.48 5.23 -0.85
C VAL A 393 -6.57 4.01 -1.78
N ARG A 394 -6.53 4.24 -3.11
CA ARG A 394 -6.55 3.19 -4.13
C ARG A 394 -5.35 2.25 -3.98
N VAL A 395 -4.14 2.79 -3.93
CA VAL A 395 -2.90 2.01 -3.76
C VAL A 395 -2.94 1.20 -2.46
N ARG A 396 -3.30 1.84 -1.35
CA ARG A 396 -3.38 1.17 -0.05
C ARG A 396 -4.38 0.02 -0.03
N ARG A 397 -5.55 0.20 -0.65
CA ARG A 397 -6.57 -0.86 -0.78
C ARG A 397 -6.08 -2.02 -1.64
N PHE A 398 -5.41 -1.73 -2.73
CA PHE A 398 -4.82 -2.74 -3.60
C PHE A 398 -3.73 -3.56 -2.87
N GLU A 399 -2.83 -2.91 -2.13
CA GLU A 399 -1.82 -3.58 -1.33
C GLU A 399 -2.43 -4.49 -0.25
N LEU A 400 -3.48 -4.04 0.45
CA LEU A 400 -4.17 -4.84 1.45
C LEU A 400 -4.78 -6.10 0.82
N SER A 401 -5.50 -5.95 -0.27
CA SER A 401 -6.10 -7.09 -1.00
C SER A 401 -5.03 -8.08 -1.50
N ARG A 402 -3.90 -7.58 -2.00
CA ARG A 402 -2.77 -8.44 -2.44
C ARG A 402 -2.18 -9.23 -1.28
N ARG A 403 -2.05 -8.63 -0.09
CA ARG A 403 -1.57 -9.31 1.12
C ARG A 403 -2.53 -10.39 1.59
N GLU A 404 -3.84 -10.12 1.59
CA GLU A 404 -4.86 -11.11 1.95
C GLU A 404 -4.78 -12.36 1.06
N VAL A 405 -4.62 -12.17 -0.25
CA VAL A 405 -4.45 -13.28 -1.21
C VAL A 405 -3.16 -14.06 -0.97
N SER A 406 -2.06 -13.34 -0.75
CA SER A 406 -0.77 -13.98 -0.48
C SER A 406 -0.82 -14.81 0.80
N ASN A 407 -1.46 -14.30 1.85
CA ASN A 407 -1.63 -15.02 3.11
C ASN A 407 -2.55 -16.24 2.95
N ALA A 408 -3.67 -16.11 2.22
CA ALA A 408 -4.57 -17.22 1.94
C ALA A 408 -3.86 -18.33 1.14
N LEU A 409 -3.05 -17.98 0.14
CA LEU A 409 -2.25 -18.91 -0.63
C LEU A 409 -1.21 -19.64 0.25
N TYR A 410 -0.52 -18.90 1.11
CA TYR A 410 0.45 -19.47 2.04
C TYR A 410 -0.19 -20.48 3.00
N LEU A 411 -1.34 -20.13 3.60
CA LEU A 411 -2.09 -21.05 4.48
C LEU A 411 -2.56 -22.30 3.72
N SER A 412 -3.06 -22.13 2.50
CA SER A 412 -3.47 -23.26 1.66
C SER A 412 -2.28 -24.19 1.32
N GLN A 413 -1.12 -23.63 1.04
CA GLN A 413 0.10 -24.45 0.79
C GLN A 413 0.54 -25.22 2.03
N GLN A 414 0.48 -24.60 3.21
CA GLN A 414 0.78 -25.29 4.47
C GLN A 414 -0.20 -26.44 4.73
N GLN A 415 -1.49 -26.23 4.48
CA GLN A 415 -2.50 -27.28 4.64
C GLN A 415 -2.26 -28.46 3.72
N VAL A 416 -1.96 -28.20 2.43
CA VAL A 416 -1.62 -29.26 1.47
C VAL A 416 -0.34 -30.00 1.88
N ALA A 417 0.67 -29.30 2.39
CA ALA A 417 1.90 -29.94 2.86
C ALA A 417 1.62 -30.85 4.07
N PHE A 418 0.83 -30.41 5.02
CA PHE A 418 0.42 -31.19 6.19
C PHE A 418 -0.39 -32.44 5.80
N GLU A 419 -1.35 -32.30 4.88
CA GLU A 419 -2.14 -33.44 4.38
C GLU A 419 -1.27 -34.46 3.64
N ARG A 420 -0.29 -34.01 2.86
CA ARG A 420 0.68 -34.90 2.20
C ARG A 420 1.50 -35.67 3.22
N GLN A 421 2.07 -34.99 4.20
CA GLN A 421 2.84 -35.65 5.26
C GLN A 421 2.00 -36.72 5.97
N ARG A 422 0.78 -36.40 6.38
CA ARG A 422 -0.13 -37.36 7.02
C ARG A 422 -0.43 -38.56 6.13
N ARG A 423 -0.62 -38.32 4.84
CA ARG A 423 -0.86 -39.40 3.87
C ARG A 423 0.36 -40.30 3.68
N ASP A 424 1.56 -39.72 3.64
CA ASP A 424 2.81 -40.46 3.52
C ASP A 424 3.06 -41.32 4.76
N GLU A 425 2.78 -40.81 5.96
CA GLU A 425 2.84 -41.58 7.21
C GLU A 425 1.86 -42.76 7.22
N GLN A 426 0.60 -42.53 6.79
CA GLN A 426 -0.38 -43.62 6.64
C GLN A 426 0.05 -44.68 5.63
N THR A 427 0.59 -44.25 4.50
CA THR A 427 1.06 -45.18 3.46
C THR A 427 2.23 -46.01 3.96
N HIS A 428 3.18 -45.38 4.66
CA HIS A 428 4.31 -46.10 5.26
C HIS A 428 3.86 -47.14 6.31
N PHE A 429 2.89 -46.77 7.13
CA PHE A 429 2.27 -47.66 8.11
C PHE A 429 1.63 -48.90 7.45
N LEU A 430 0.83 -48.68 6.40
CA LEU A 430 0.18 -49.78 5.67
C LEU A 430 1.20 -50.74 5.03
N HIS A 431 2.25 -50.20 4.41
CA HIS A 431 3.31 -50.99 3.81
C HIS A 431 4.03 -51.87 4.85
N MET A 432 4.34 -51.30 6.01
CA MET A 432 4.98 -52.04 7.11
C MET A 432 4.07 -53.15 7.64
N LEU A 433 2.78 -52.85 7.87
CA LEU A 433 1.79 -53.81 8.34
C LEU A 433 1.64 -54.99 7.37
N MET A 434 1.53 -54.69 6.08
CA MET A 434 1.46 -55.72 5.03
C MET A 434 2.71 -56.62 5.02
N HIS A 435 3.90 -56.04 5.19
CA HIS A 435 5.15 -56.78 5.23
C HIS A 435 5.21 -57.75 6.43
N GLU A 436 4.86 -57.26 7.64
CA GLU A 436 4.91 -58.04 8.87
C GLU A 436 3.82 -59.12 8.92
N LEU A 437 2.66 -58.92 8.32
CA LEU A 437 1.59 -59.90 8.22
C LEU A 437 1.87 -60.97 7.16
N LYS A 438 2.62 -60.63 6.09
CA LYS A 438 2.95 -61.59 5.01
C LYS A 438 3.79 -62.76 5.51
N THR A 439 4.70 -62.54 6.46
CA THR A 439 5.60 -63.57 7.00
C THR A 439 4.83 -64.67 7.75
N PRO A 440 4.02 -64.38 8.77
CA PRO A 440 3.26 -65.43 9.46
C PRO A 440 2.19 -66.06 8.55
N LEU A 441 1.62 -65.30 7.59
CA LEU A 441 0.70 -65.87 6.61
C LEU A 441 1.37 -66.91 5.72
N ALA A 442 2.62 -66.68 5.29
CA ALA A 442 3.40 -67.65 4.53
C ALA A 442 3.73 -68.88 5.36
N VAL A 443 3.95 -68.80 6.68
CA VAL A 443 4.13 -69.93 7.59
C VAL A 443 2.85 -70.72 7.70
N ILE A 444 1.68 -70.08 7.78
CA ILE A 444 0.39 -70.80 7.79
C ILE A 444 0.17 -71.52 6.48
N ASP A 445 0.41 -70.87 5.36
CA ASP A 445 0.26 -71.46 4.03
C ASP A 445 1.18 -72.69 3.87
N MET A 446 2.45 -72.56 4.26
CA MET A 446 3.39 -73.69 4.26
C MET A 446 2.94 -74.86 5.18
N ALA A 447 2.46 -74.55 6.38
CA ALA A 447 1.97 -75.54 7.34
C ALA A 447 0.74 -76.29 6.82
N LEU A 448 -0.12 -75.67 6.07
CA LEU A 448 -1.30 -76.27 5.44
C LEU A 448 -0.96 -77.18 4.27
N HIS A 449 0.14 -76.90 3.57
CA HIS A 449 0.57 -77.68 2.41
C HIS A 449 1.62 -78.79 2.73
N THR A 450 2.14 -78.84 3.98
CA THR A 450 3.15 -79.83 4.40
C THR A 450 2.49 -81.06 5.04
N HIS A 451 2.53 -82.17 4.40
CA HIS A 451 1.86 -83.42 4.82
C HIS A 451 2.73 -84.39 5.71
N THR A 452 3.95 -83.94 6.10
CA THR A 452 4.93 -84.84 6.75
C THR A 452 4.70 -85.04 8.25
N ASP A 453 4.10 -84.09 8.98
CA ASP A 453 3.85 -84.23 10.42
C ASP A 453 2.67 -83.25 10.81
N PRO A 454 1.42 -83.78 10.90
CA PRO A 454 0.24 -82.98 11.15
C PRO A 454 0.26 -82.23 12.48
N GLU A 455 0.85 -82.81 13.55
CA GLU A 455 0.92 -82.10 14.86
C GLU A 455 1.87 -80.93 14.84
N LYS A 456 3.04 -81.10 14.21
CA LYS A 456 3.98 -79.97 14.05
C LYS A 456 3.43 -78.89 13.14
N SER A 457 2.76 -79.21 12.05
CA SER A 457 2.10 -78.27 11.14
C SER A 457 1.02 -77.47 11.85
N ALA A 458 0.17 -78.10 12.64
CA ALA A 458 -0.83 -77.43 13.45
C ALA A 458 -0.21 -76.47 14.51
N ALA A 459 0.90 -76.90 15.13
CA ALA A 459 1.63 -76.11 16.09
C ALA A 459 2.25 -74.82 15.43
N TYR A 460 2.84 -74.99 14.23
CA TYR A 460 3.39 -73.83 13.47
C TYR A 460 2.28 -72.85 13.02
N ALA A 461 1.18 -73.39 12.50
CA ALA A 461 0.04 -72.54 12.12
C ALA A 461 -0.57 -71.80 13.33
N SER A 462 -0.76 -72.51 14.45
CA SER A 462 -1.26 -71.89 15.68
C SER A 462 -0.34 -70.73 16.21
N ARG A 463 0.96 -70.97 16.16
CA ARG A 463 1.96 -69.99 16.56
C ARG A 463 1.94 -68.75 15.64
N ALA A 464 1.84 -68.96 14.33
CA ALA A 464 1.75 -67.86 13.36
C ALA A 464 0.48 -67.03 13.53
N VAL A 465 -0.65 -67.64 13.91
CA VAL A 465 -1.89 -66.90 14.27
C VAL A 465 -1.70 -66.04 15.53
N VAL A 466 -1.02 -66.57 16.55
CA VAL A 466 -0.69 -65.81 17.76
C VAL A 466 0.23 -64.63 17.45
N ASP A 467 1.24 -64.85 16.59
CA ASP A 467 2.13 -63.76 16.16
C ASP A 467 1.38 -62.66 15.40
N MET A 468 0.46 -63.06 14.49
CA MET A 468 -0.40 -62.09 13.77
C MET A 468 -1.26 -61.24 14.74
N LYS A 469 -1.88 -61.91 15.73
CA LYS A 469 -2.69 -61.23 16.76
C LYS A 469 -1.86 -60.23 17.54
N ALA A 470 -0.67 -60.59 17.95
CA ALA A 470 0.25 -59.73 18.67
C ALA A 470 0.69 -58.51 17.82
N ILE A 471 0.90 -58.66 16.51
CA ILE A 471 1.20 -57.54 15.60
C ILE A 471 0.01 -56.56 15.55
N LEU A 472 -1.21 -57.08 15.36
CA LEU A 472 -2.42 -56.24 15.30
C LEU A 472 -2.67 -55.52 16.62
N GLU A 473 -2.53 -56.18 17.78
CA GLU A 473 -2.67 -55.58 19.10
C GLU A 473 -1.66 -54.43 19.28
N ARG A 474 -0.38 -54.62 18.92
CA ARG A 474 0.62 -53.52 18.99
C ARG A 474 0.28 -52.35 18.08
N CYS A 475 -0.34 -52.58 16.93
CA CYS A 475 -0.77 -51.49 16.04
C CYS A 475 -1.96 -50.71 16.63
N ILE A 476 -2.93 -51.43 17.21
CA ILE A 476 -4.07 -50.81 17.87
C ILE A 476 -3.62 -49.99 19.09
N ASP A 477 -2.73 -50.53 19.92
CA ASP A 477 -2.16 -49.82 21.06
C ASP A 477 -1.44 -48.55 20.63
N ALA A 478 -0.65 -48.62 19.54
CA ALA A 478 0.05 -47.44 19.02
C ALA A 478 -0.89 -46.35 18.52
N ASP A 479 -1.99 -46.71 17.85
CA ASP A 479 -3.01 -45.81 17.35
C ASP A 479 -3.80 -45.14 18.51
N GLN A 480 -4.23 -45.93 19.49
CA GLN A 480 -4.94 -45.43 20.69
C GLN A 480 -4.07 -44.50 21.55
N ILE A 481 -2.76 -44.71 21.56
CA ILE A 481 -1.80 -43.84 22.24
C ILE A 481 -1.71 -42.50 21.52
N GLU A 482 -1.68 -42.48 20.18
CA GLU A 482 -1.64 -41.23 19.40
C GLU A 482 -2.93 -40.40 19.54
N GLU A 483 -4.09 -41.06 19.54
CA GLU A 483 -5.39 -40.39 19.71
C GLU A 483 -5.63 -39.87 21.13
N GLY A 484 -4.78 -40.21 22.08
CA GLY A 484 -4.94 -39.75 23.47
C GLY A 484 -6.07 -40.46 24.24
N ALA A 485 -6.67 -41.49 23.67
CA ALA A 485 -7.89 -42.13 24.14
C ALA A 485 -7.72 -43.00 25.39
N LEU A 486 -6.49 -43.29 25.83
CA LEU A 486 -6.22 -44.20 26.96
C LEU A 486 -5.95 -43.39 28.24
N GLU A 487 -6.82 -43.51 29.23
CA GLU A 487 -6.59 -43.01 30.60
C GLU A 487 -5.88 -44.09 31.44
N ALA A 488 -4.77 -43.74 32.11
CA ALA A 488 -4.04 -44.65 32.97
C ALA A 488 -4.80 -44.93 34.27
N LYS A 489 -4.97 -46.20 34.61
CA LYS A 489 -5.55 -46.64 35.91
C LYS A 489 -4.43 -46.88 36.90
N VAL A 490 -4.13 -45.87 37.70
CA VAL A 490 -3.04 -45.91 38.68
C VAL A 490 -3.41 -46.82 39.84
N GLU A 491 -2.58 -47.85 40.13
CA GLU A 491 -2.68 -48.75 41.26
C GLU A 491 -1.30 -49.07 41.82
N ARG A 492 -1.22 -49.65 42.99
CA ARG A 492 0.05 -50.11 43.57
C ARG A 492 0.47 -51.42 42.89
N VAL A 493 1.65 -51.47 42.31
CA VAL A 493 2.16 -52.59 41.57
C VAL A 493 3.52 -53.03 42.09
N ASP A 494 3.62 -54.32 42.43
CA ASP A 494 4.87 -54.97 42.72
C ASP A 494 5.55 -55.33 41.38
N VAL A 495 6.64 -54.60 41.06
CA VAL A 495 7.39 -54.70 39.80
C VAL A 495 8.04 -56.08 39.66
N VAL A 496 8.59 -56.62 40.76
CA VAL A 496 9.28 -57.92 40.78
C VAL A 496 8.31 -59.05 40.49
N ARG A 497 7.14 -59.01 41.15
CA ARG A 497 6.09 -59.97 40.93
C ARG A 497 5.56 -59.93 39.49
N LEU A 498 5.29 -58.77 38.96
CA LEU A 498 4.83 -58.60 37.58
C LEU A 498 5.85 -59.11 36.55
N LEU A 499 7.14 -58.85 36.78
CA LEU A 499 8.21 -59.36 35.95
C LEU A 499 8.34 -60.88 35.98
N ASN A 500 8.21 -61.47 37.17
CA ASN A 500 8.17 -62.93 37.34
C ASN A 500 6.96 -63.55 36.60
N GLU A 501 5.76 -62.95 36.70
CA GLU A 501 4.58 -63.38 35.95
C GLU A 501 4.82 -63.37 34.44
N LEU A 502 5.50 -62.31 33.93
CA LEU A 502 5.86 -62.20 32.50
C LEU A 502 6.87 -63.26 32.05
N ILE A 503 7.93 -63.47 32.82
CA ILE A 503 8.95 -64.48 32.56
C ILE A 503 8.32 -65.89 32.54
N PHE A 504 7.47 -66.20 33.50
CA PHE A 504 6.77 -67.47 33.60
C PHE A 504 5.82 -67.69 32.40
N SER A 505 5.03 -66.64 32.04
CA SER A 505 4.05 -66.72 30.96
C SER A 505 4.70 -66.95 29.56
N GLN A 506 5.94 -66.54 29.37
CA GLN A 506 6.68 -66.71 28.11
C GLN A 506 7.47 -68.01 28.05
N ASN A 507 7.41 -68.86 29.10
CA ASN A 507 8.10 -70.14 29.19
C ASN A 507 9.59 -70.05 28.84
N ILE A 508 10.29 -69.03 29.38
CA ILE A 508 11.70 -68.77 29.09
C ILE A 508 12.57 -69.75 29.90
N GLN A 509 13.53 -70.39 29.24
CA GLN A 509 14.49 -71.30 29.91
C GLN A 509 15.33 -70.50 30.90
N ALA A 510 15.47 -70.99 32.15
CA ALA A 510 16.16 -70.28 33.24
C ALA A 510 17.63 -69.94 32.90
N GLU A 511 18.28 -70.73 32.07
CA GLU A 511 19.66 -70.58 31.59
C GLU A 511 19.83 -69.31 30.67
N ARG A 512 18.73 -68.83 30.12
CA ARG A 512 18.72 -67.64 29.24
C ARG A 512 18.63 -66.33 30.00
N LEU A 513 18.40 -66.34 31.30
CA LEU A 513 18.22 -65.15 32.12
C LEU A 513 19.19 -65.15 33.32
N SER A 514 19.75 -64.00 33.64
CA SER A 514 20.45 -63.69 34.87
C SER A 514 19.65 -62.65 35.63
N LEU A 515 19.05 -63.01 36.77
CA LEU A 515 18.10 -62.18 37.49
C LEU A 515 18.71 -61.65 38.78
N GLN A 516 18.67 -60.34 38.98
CA GLN A 516 19.04 -59.64 40.21
C GLN A 516 17.84 -58.78 40.64
N MET A 517 16.95 -59.35 41.39
CA MET A 517 15.65 -58.75 41.75
C MET A 517 15.46 -58.78 43.27
N PRO A 518 16.14 -57.93 44.09
CA PRO A 518 15.83 -57.79 45.49
C PRO A 518 14.42 -57.24 45.69
N GLU A 519 13.91 -57.34 46.91
CA GLU A 519 12.65 -56.70 47.27
C GLU A 519 12.79 -55.18 47.10
N VAL A 520 11.89 -54.60 46.35
CA VAL A 520 11.79 -53.13 46.08
C VAL A 520 10.44 -52.64 46.50
N PRO A 521 10.28 -51.34 46.80
CA PRO A 521 8.94 -50.78 47.05
C PRO A 521 7.98 -50.94 45.89
N GLU A 522 6.71 -51.09 46.19
CA GLU A 522 5.66 -51.02 45.16
C GLU A 522 5.62 -49.62 44.53
N VAL A 523 5.37 -49.57 43.24
CA VAL A 523 5.24 -48.34 42.46
C VAL A 523 3.78 -47.98 42.20
N LEU A 524 3.45 -46.69 42.17
CA LEU A 524 2.12 -46.23 41.78
C LEU A 524 2.07 -46.07 40.26
N THR A 525 1.42 -46.99 39.56
CA THR A 525 1.41 -47.01 38.08
C THR A 525 0.23 -47.82 37.56
N ASP A 526 0.01 -47.76 36.24
CA ASP A 526 -0.92 -48.62 35.55
C ASP A 526 -0.27 -49.99 35.29
N ARG A 527 -0.85 -51.03 35.90
CA ARG A 527 -0.34 -52.41 35.78
C ARG A 527 -0.31 -52.92 34.33
N GLN A 528 -1.29 -52.52 33.51
CA GLN A 528 -1.39 -52.97 32.14
C GLN A 528 -0.30 -52.28 31.27
N TYR A 529 -0.12 -50.97 31.46
CA TYR A 529 0.94 -50.22 30.74
C TYR A 529 2.32 -50.71 31.15
N LEU A 530 2.55 -50.90 32.44
CA LEU A 530 3.83 -51.44 32.92
C LEU A 530 4.08 -52.85 32.35
N ARG A 531 3.06 -53.71 32.28
CA ARG A 531 3.16 -55.04 31.66
C ARG A 531 3.56 -54.95 30.20
N ILE A 532 2.98 -54.02 29.42
CA ILE A 532 3.33 -53.81 27.99
C ILE A 532 4.78 -53.31 27.87
N ILE A 533 5.20 -52.38 28.72
CA ILE A 533 6.56 -51.82 28.74
C ILE A 533 7.58 -52.92 29.01
N LEU A 534 7.41 -53.63 30.13
CA LEU A 534 8.33 -54.70 30.56
C LEU A 534 8.35 -55.85 29.54
N GLY A 535 7.19 -56.21 29.00
CA GLY A 535 7.09 -57.25 27.95
C GLY A 535 7.86 -56.90 26.67
N ASN A 536 7.73 -55.63 26.21
CA ASN A 536 8.47 -55.17 25.03
C ASN A 536 9.99 -55.11 25.27
N LEU A 537 10.43 -54.65 26.46
CA LEU A 537 11.84 -54.61 26.82
C LEU A 537 12.45 -56.04 26.93
N LEU A 538 11.71 -56.95 27.57
CA LEU A 538 12.12 -58.36 27.71
C LEU A 538 12.18 -59.06 26.35
N ASP A 539 11.16 -58.92 25.51
CA ASP A 539 11.10 -59.50 24.16
C ASP A 539 12.27 -58.99 23.29
N ASN A 540 12.53 -57.68 23.34
CA ASN A 540 13.67 -57.07 22.64
C ASN A 540 15.02 -57.61 23.12
N ALA A 541 15.22 -57.72 24.44
CA ALA A 541 16.46 -58.19 25.01
C ALA A 541 16.73 -59.66 24.64
N LEU A 542 15.72 -60.52 24.64
CA LEU A 542 15.84 -61.91 24.23
C LEU A 542 16.06 -62.10 22.73
N ARG A 543 15.29 -61.39 21.92
CA ARG A 543 15.30 -61.45 20.48
C ARG A 543 16.62 -60.99 19.86
N TYR A 544 17.16 -59.89 20.37
CA TYR A 544 18.38 -59.28 19.83
C TYR A 544 19.66 -59.67 20.56
N SER A 545 19.58 -60.63 21.51
CA SER A 545 20.75 -61.18 22.16
C SER A 545 21.55 -62.10 21.21
N ASP A 546 22.83 -62.36 21.56
CA ASP A 546 23.70 -63.30 20.84
C ASP A 546 23.31 -64.80 21.00
N GLY A 547 22.32 -65.08 21.84
CA GLY A 547 21.80 -66.41 22.11
C GLY A 547 22.73 -67.30 22.98
N ARG A 548 23.95 -66.90 23.22
CA ARG A 548 24.95 -67.63 23.99
C ARG A 548 25.13 -67.11 25.41
N THR A 549 24.89 -65.84 25.61
CA THR A 549 24.99 -65.23 26.92
C THR A 549 23.61 -64.95 27.50
N PRO A 550 23.41 -65.08 28.81
CA PRO A 550 22.11 -64.77 29.41
C PRO A 550 21.83 -63.27 29.32
N VAL A 551 20.55 -62.91 29.21
CA VAL A 551 20.04 -61.54 29.36
C VAL A 551 20.02 -61.19 30.84
N ASP A 552 20.72 -60.12 31.23
CA ASP A 552 20.73 -59.66 32.64
C ASP A 552 19.53 -58.73 32.88
N ILE A 553 18.78 -59.00 33.91
CA ILE A 553 17.67 -58.19 34.38
C ILE A 553 17.96 -57.80 35.82
N GLN A 554 18.03 -56.51 36.06
CA GLN A 554 18.27 -55.94 37.39
C GLN A 554 17.15 -55.03 37.80
N VAL A 555 16.66 -55.17 39.04
CA VAL A 555 15.67 -54.30 39.65
C VAL A 555 16.30 -53.72 40.91
N VAL A 556 16.46 -52.39 40.97
CA VAL A 556 17.12 -51.73 42.11
C VAL A 556 16.41 -50.45 42.47
N PRO A 557 16.35 -50.05 43.76
CA PRO A 557 15.95 -48.69 44.11
C PRO A 557 16.93 -47.71 43.48
N SER A 558 16.40 -46.62 42.91
CA SER A 558 17.23 -45.61 42.22
C SER A 558 16.50 -44.28 42.20
N ASP A 559 17.26 -43.23 42.50
CA ASP A 559 16.71 -41.88 42.37
C ASP A 559 16.57 -41.51 40.88
N GLY A 560 15.49 -40.77 40.57
CA GLY A 560 15.19 -40.23 39.24
C GLY A 560 16.06 -39.02 38.89
N PRO A 561 15.89 -38.47 37.69
CA PRO A 561 16.64 -37.29 37.21
C PRO A 561 16.49 -36.09 38.13
N ASP A 562 15.32 -35.95 38.78
CA ASP A 562 14.99 -34.83 39.68
C ASP A 562 15.22 -35.18 41.16
N GLY A 563 15.95 -36.26 41.45
CA GLY A 563 16.16 -36.74 42.79
C GLY A 563 14.91 -37.38 43.46
N ALA A 564 13.87 -37.66 42.73
CA ALA A 564 12.68 -38.35 43.21
C ALA A 564 12.97 -39.84 43.45
N PRO A 565 12.51 -40.41 44.57
CA PRO A 565 12.71 -41.82 44.83
C PRO A 565 11.94 -42.68 43.84
N GLY A 566 12.56 -43.77 43.40
CA GLY A 566 11.97 -44.66 42.39
C GLY A 566 12.65 -46.03 42.34
N VAL A 567 12.23 -46.80 41.33
CA VAL A 567 12.74 -48.14 41.01
C VAL A 567 13.25 -48.16 39.59
N ALA A 568 14.51 -48.58 39.38
CA ALA A 568 15.10 -48.77 38.08
C ALA A 568 15.06 -50.28 37.69
N VAL A 569 14.49 -50.57 36.53
CA VAL A 569 14.49 -51.88 35.89
C VAL A 569 15.43 -51.84 34.69
N THR A 570 16.50 -52.61 34.72
CA THR A 570 17.51 -52.61 33.68
C THR A 570 17.47 -53.94 32.93
N PHE A 571 17.32 -53.89 31.60
CA PHE A 571 17.49 -55.00 30.69
C PHE A 571 18.80 -54.84 29.94
N SER A 572 19.69 -55.87 30.00
CA SER A 572 21.02 -55.82 29.40
C SER A 572 21.32 -57.11 28.66
N ASN A 573 21.67 -57.01 27.38
CA ASN A 573 22.06 -58.17 26.56
C ASN A 573 23.29 -57.88 25.70
N ARG A 574 24.05 -58.89 25.36
CA ARG A 574 25.04 -58.80 24.30
C ARG A 574 24.36 -58.76 22.95
N PRO A 575 24.72 -57.80 22.06
CA PRO A 575 24.11 -57.69 20.76
C PRO A 575 24.45 -58.92 19.90
N GLY A 576 23.42 -59.49 19.25
CA GLY A 576 23.55 -60.53 18.23
C GLY A 576 23.81 -59.92 16.84
N LEU A 577 23.21 -60.53 15.81
CA LEU A 577 23.36 -60.10 14.41
C LEU A 577 22.75 -58.71 14.12
N ALA A 578 21.89 -58.20 14.99
CA ALA A 578 21.14 -56.98 14.77
C ALA A 578 21.97 -55.69 14.93
N ALA A 579 23.23 -55.78 15.32
CA ALA A 579 24.12 -54.66 15.60
C ALA A 579 23.57 -53.70 16.69
N TRP A 580 24.22 -52.58 16.88
CA TRP A 580 23.86 -51.57 17.90
C TRP A 580 22.77 -50.63 17.38
N PRO A 581 21.71 -50.37 18.16
CA PRO A 581 20.74 -49.36 17.82
C PRO A 581 21.36 -47.94 17.80
N GLU A 582 20.87 -47.08 16.91
CA GLU A 582 21.28 -45.67 16.88
C GLU A 582 20.58 -44.90 18.00
N PRO A 583 21.33 -44.25 18.93
CA PRO A 583 20.74 -43.60 20.12
C PRO A 583 19.68 -42.53 19.81
N SER A 584 19.86 -41.77 18.74
CA SER A 584 18.95 -40.69 18.33
C SER A 584 17.63 -41.19 17.73
N LYS A 585 17.57 -42.47 17.31
CA LYS A 585 16.41 -43.03 16.60
C LYS A 585 15.74 -44.20 17.31
N VAL A 586 16.35 -44.74 18.34
CA VAL A 586 15.95 -45.99 18.98
C VAL A 586 14.50 -46.04 19.48
N PHE A 587 13.93 -44.87 19.87
CA PHE A 587 12.55 -44.73 20.29
C PHE A 587 11.61 -44.14 19.23
N GLN A 588 12.11 -43.88 18.01
CA GLN A 588 11.28 -43.39 16.92
C GLN A 588 10.35 -44.48 16.39
N LYS A 589 9.16 -44.09 15.99
CA LYS A 589 8.16 -44.98 15.40
C LYS A 589 8.71 -45.63 14.13
N TYR A 590 8.56 -46.95 14.02
CA TYR A 590 9.04 -47.76 12.90
C TYR A 590 10.56 -47.84 12.74
N TYR A 591 11.34 -47.40 13.70
CA TYR A 591 12.80 -47.51 13.62
C TYR A 591 13.27 -48.94 13.81
N ARG A 592 14.15 -49.40 12.91
CA ARG A 592 14.87 -50.70 12.95
C ARG A 592 16.31 -50.47 12.53
N SER A 593 17.26 -50.98 13.29
CA SER A 593 18.66 -50.97 12.88
C SER A 593 18.89 -51.76 11.60
N THR A 594 19.91 -51.41 10.81
CA THR A 594 20.22 -52.06 9.51
C THR A 594 20.41 -53.56 9.64
N GLY A 595 20.99 -54.05 10.74
CA GLY A 595 21.15 -55.48 11.01
C GLY A 595 19.87 -56.16 11.52
N ALA A 596 18.90 -55.44 12.04
CA ALA A 596 17.64 -56.00 12.52
C ALA A 596 16.58 -56.14 11.42
N GLN A 597 16.83 -55.63 10.21
CA GLN A 597 15.85 -55.72 9.10
C GLN A 597 15.57 -57.15 8.63
N SER A 598 16.50 -58.06 8.82
CA SER A 598 16.34 -59.48 8.51
C SER A 598 15.52 -60.28 9.55
N GLN A 599 15.24 -59.70 10.71
CA GLN A 599 14.44 -60.31 11.77
C GLN A 599 13.02 -59.76 11.74
N SER A 600 11.99 -60.54 12.08
CA SER A 600 10.61 -60.07 12.17
C SER A 600 10.47 -58.98 13.27
N GLY A 601 9.75 -57.90 13.00
CA GLY A 601 9.46 -56.88 14.02
C GLY A 601 8.97 -55.53 13.46
N THR A 602 7.91 -54.98 14.04
CA THR A 602 7.20 -53.77 13.57
C THR A 602 7.96 -52.47 13.77
N GLY A 603 9.04 -52.45 14.57
CA GLY A 603 9.68 -51.21 15.01
C GLY A 603 8.81 -50.33 15.92
N LEU A 604 7.68 -50.84 16.44
CA LEU A 604 6.76 -50.13 17.34
C LEU A 604 7.08 -50.41 18.82
N GLY A 605 7.77 -51.50 19.17
CA GLY A 605 7.96 -51.92 20.57
C GLY A 605 8.62 -50.86 21.45
N LEU A 606 9.76 -50.26 21.01
CA LEU A 606 10.46 -49.25 21.79
C LEU A 606 9.76 -47.89 21.74
N PHE A 607 9.05 -47.57 20.65
CA PHE A 607 8.17 -46.42 20.59
C PHE A 607 7.03 -46.50 21.65
N LEU A 608 6.38 -47.68 21.75
CA LEU A 608 5.37 -47.96 22.78
C LEU A 608 5.96 -47.86 24.18
N VAL A 609 7.16 -48.41 24.42
CA VAL A 609 7.87 -48.27 25.69
C VAL A 609 8.03 -46.81 26.10
N SER A 610 8.57 -45.97 25.21
CA SER A 610 8.78 -44.55 25.51
C SER A 610 7.47 -43.80 25.71
N SER A 611 6.48 -44.04 24.86
CA SER A 611 5.18 -43.35 24.92
C SER A 611 4.37 -43.70 26.16
N LEU A 612 4.31 -45.01 26.51
CA LEU A 612 3.62 -45.47 27.71
C LEU A 612 4.37 -45.07 29.01
N ALA A 613 5.71 -45.15 29.01
CA ALA A 613 6.51 -44.71 30.13
C ALA A 613 6.22 -43.25 30.49
N ASN A 614 6.24 -42.36 29.50
CA ASN A 614 5.93 -40.93 29.71
C ASN A 614 4.51 -40.73 30.29
N ARG A 615 3.53 -41.53 29.91
CA ARG A 615 2.14 -41.44 30.42
C ARG A 615 1.98 -41.85 31.88
N ILE A 616 2.81 -42.75 32.36
CA ILE A 616 2.81 -43.20 33.78
C ILE A 616 3.84 -42.46 34.62
N GLY A 617 4.37 -41.34 34.14
CA GLY A 617 5.39 -40.57 34.86
C GLY A 617 6.76 -41.26 34.96
N ALA A 618 6.97 -42.33 34.20
CA ALA A 618 8.23 -43.05 34.10
C ALA A 618 9.04 -42.60 32.88
N TYR A 619 10.30 -42.97 32.81
CA TYR A 619 11.09 -42.77 31.60
C TYR A 619 11.96 -43.98 31.27
N CYS A 620 12.16 -44.27 29.99
CA CYS A 620 13.06 -45.30 29.51
C CYS A 620 14.23 -44.66 28.74
N ARG A 621 15.45 -45.06 29.08
CA ARG A 621 16.65 -44.57 28.40
C ARG A 621 17.45 -45.73 27.81
N TYR A 622 18.07 -45.50 26.67
CA TYR A 622 19.07 -46.34 26.06
C TYR A 622 20.45 -45.95 26.61
N ALA A 623 21.12 -46.85 27.33
CA ALA A 623 22.39 -46.61 28.02
C ALA A 623 23.37 -47.76 27.76
N PRO A 624 23.85 -47.97 26.51
CA PRO A 624 24.74 -49.03 26.17
C PRO A 624 26.11 -48.85 26.86
N ASP A 625 26.80 -50.00 27.11
CA ASP A 625 28.21 -49.99 27.43
C ASP A 625 29.01 -50.65 26.29
N GLU A 626 30.35 -50.82 26.44
CA GLU A 626 31.22 -51.32 25.36
C GLU A 626 30.86 -52.74 24.84
N LYS A 627 30.17 -53.54 25.63
CA LYS A 627 29.87 -54.94 25.34
C LYS A 627 28.40 -55.30 25.31
N ARG A 628 27.52 -54.43 25.83
CA ARG A 628 26.10 -54.71 26.05
C ARG A 628 25.19 -53.57 25.64
N VAL A 629 24.09 -53.93 24.99
CA VAL A 629 22.91 -53.09 24.81
C VAL A 629 22.17 -53.06 26.12
N ARG A 630 21.83 -51.85 26.62
CA ARG A 630 21.16 -51.67 27.90
C ARG A 630 20.02 -50.67 27.76
N PHE A 631 18.84 -51.09 28.25
CA PHE A 631 17.67 -50.22 28.43
C PHE A 631 17.36 -50.13 29.92
N VAL A 632 17.20 -48.92 30.41
CA VAL A 632 16.89 -48.61 31.81
C VAL A 632 15.53 -47.93 31.87
N LEU A 633 14.55 -48.60 32.48
CA LEU A 633 13.25 -48.05 32.81
C LEU A 633 13.27 -47.59 34.24
N TRP A 634 13.02 -46.33 34.47
CA TRP A 634 12.85 -45.76 35.82
C TRP A 634 11.36 -45.52 36.07
N LEU A 635 10.87 -45.90 37.27
CA LEU A 635 9.50 -45.81 37.74
C LEU A 635 9.45 -45.02 39.02
N PRO A 636 8.58 -43.99 39.17
CA PRO A 636 8.39 -43.30 40.45
C PRO A 636 7.70 -44.20 41.48
N ILE A 637 8.03 -44.03 42.78
CA ILE A 637 7.39 -44.72 43.90
C ILE A 637 6.11 -43.96 44.33
#